data_c997786637e7e46b47cbcd034cc51e73
#
_entry.id   c997786637e7e46b47cbcd034cc51e73
#
_cell.length_a   1.000
_cell.length_b   1.000
_cell.length_c   1.000
_cell.angle_alpha   90.00
_cell.angle_beta   90.00
_cell.angle_gamma   90.00
#
_symmetry.space_group_name_H-M   'P 1'
#
loop_
_entity.id
_entity.type
_entity.pdbx_description
1 polymer ?
#
loop_
_entity_poly.entity_id
_entity_poly.type
_entity_poly.pdbx_seq_one_letter_code
_entity_poly.pdbx_strand_id
1 'polypeptide(L)'
;YKKASLKPALIYIYPSLPILALWQVYLDQGMFALFWLIIIVAACDSGAYFIGKLMGKTPFSPISPNKTLEGVIGGLICASVIGTILGVFVYSFWLSSLCSFFVAIFAVIGDLLESYFKREAGVKDSGDLIPGHGGVLDRIDAVIIAAFVMVALL
;
A
#
# COMPACT_ATOMS: atom_id res chain seq x y z
N TYR A 1 14.95 -30.68 -19.88
CA TYR A 1 14.19 -30.15 -18.74
C TYR A 1 13.81 -28.70 -19.02
N LYS A 2 12.55 -28.42 -19.48
CA LYS A 2 12.00 -27.08 -19.49
C LYS A 2 11.94 -26.61 -18.03
N LYS A 3 12.71 -25.56 -17.68
CA LYS A 3 12.55 -24.89 -16.38
C LYS A 3 11.11 -24.47 -16.25
N ALA A 4 10.38 -25.08 -15.33
CA ALA A 4 9.01 -24.68 -15.01
C ALA A 4 9.05 -23.21 -14.61
N SER A 5 8.39 -22.34 -15.37
CA SER A 5 8.32 -20.93 -15.04
C SER A 5 7.44 -20.77 -13.81
N LEU A 6 7.98 -20.24 -12.72
CA LEU A 6 7.22 -19.88 -11.52
C LEU A 6 6.29 -18.67 -11.75
N LYS A 7 6.43 -17.98 -12.88
CA LYS A 7 5.64 -16.79 -13.22
C LYS A 7 4.11 -16.99 -13.10
N PRO A 8 3.48 -18.07 -13.65
CA PRO A 8 2.05 -18.24 -13.50
C PRO A 8 1.61 -18.47 -12.05
N ALA A 9 2.40 -19.15 -11.22
CA ALA A 9 2.08 -19.33 -9.82
C ALA A 9 2.12 -18.00 -9.04
N LEU A 10 3.08 -17.13 -9.32
CA LEU A 10 3.17 -15.81 -8.70
C LEU A 10 1.98 -14.91 -9.04
N ILE A 11 1.41 -15.03 -10.25
CA ILE A 11 0.21 -14.27 -10.66
C ILE A 11 -1.00 -14.62 -9.78
N TYR A 12 -1.13 -15.86 -9.35
CA TYR A 12 -2.22 -16.28 -8.45
C TYR A 12 -1.92 -16.00 -6.98
N ILE A 13 -0.67 -16.16 -6.56
CA ILE A 13 -0.24 -15.96 -5.17
C ILE A 13 -0.29 -14.48 -4.79
N TYR A 14 0.12 -13.59 -5.66
CA TYR A 14 0.23 -12.16 -5.36
C TYR A 14 -1.09 -11.51 -4.91
N PRO A 15 -2.25 -11.69 -5.58
CA PRO A 15 -3.50 -11.14 -5.07
C PRO A 15 -4.14 -11.97 -3.94
N SER A 16 -3.96 -13.29 -3.94
CA SER A 16 -4.68 -14.18 -3.03
C SER A 16 -4.17 -14.11 -1.58
N LEU A 17 -2.86 -14.18 -1.37
CA LEU A 17 -2.28 -14.11 -0.03
C LEU A 17 -2.57 -12.78 0.69
N PRO A 18 -2.42 -11.61 0.05
CA PRO A 18 -2.77 -10.35 0.67
C PRO A 18 -4.26 -10.21 1.01
N ILE A 19 -5.16 -10.74 0.19
CA ILE A 19 -6.60 -10.76 0.51
C ILE A 19 -6.86 -11.61 1.76
N LEU A 20 -6.17 -12.74 1.90
CA LEU A 20 -6.23 -13.55 3.12
C LEU A 20 -5.67 -12.80 4.33
N ALA A 21 -4.62 -12.00 4.16
CA ALA A 21 -4.10 -11.14 5.23
C ALA A 21 -5.13 -10.08 5.67
N LEU A 22 -5.85 -9.44 4.75
CA LEU A 22 -6.97 -8.55 5.07
C LEU A 22 -8.08 -9.26 5.84
N TRP A 23 -8.41 -10.47 5.42
CA TRP A 23 -9.39 -11.30 6.11
C TRP A 23 -8.94 -11.67 7.53
N GLN A 24 -7.65 -12.00 7.70
CA GLN A 24 -7.07 -12.27 9.01
C GLN A 24 -7.12 -11.04 9.92
N VAL A 25 -6.74 -9.85 9.43
CA VAL A 25 -6.87 -8.60 10.19
C VAL A 25 -8.32 -8.41 10.68
N TYR A 26 -9.30 -8.68 9.82
CA TYR A 26 -10.71 -8.56 10.22
C TYR A 26 -11.10 -9.55 11.31
N LEU A 27 -10.68 -10.82 11.19
CA LEU A 27 -11.03 -11.86 12.17
C LEU A 27 -10.41 -11.60 13.54
N ASP A 28 -9.14 -11.16 13.58
CA ASP A 28 -8.40 -11.01 14.83
C ASP A 28 -8.66 -9.66 15.51
N GLN A 29 -8.77 -8.59 14.74
CA GLN A 29 -8.81 -7.21 15.25
C GLN A 29 -10.12 -6.48 14.95
N GLY A 30 -10.99 -7.08 14.14
CA GLY A 30 -12.29 -6.53 13.79
C GLY A 30 -12.27 -5.41 12.75
N MET A 31 -13.43 -4.78 12.59
CA MET A 31 -13.66 -3.77 11.55
C MET A 31 -12.82 -2.51 11.75
N PHE A 32 -12.53 -2.13 13.01
CA PHE A 32 -11.74 -0.94 13.30
C PHE A 32 -10.35 -1.02 12.67
N ALA A 33 -9.67 -2.16 12.80
CA ALA A 33 -8.32 -2.33 12.24
C ALA A 33 -8.30 -2.24 10.70
N LEU A 34 -9.33 -2.75 10.02
CA LEU A 34 -9.47 -2.58 8.58
C LEU A 34 -9.66 -1.12 8.17
N PHE A 35 -10.56 -0.38 8.85
CA PHE A 35 -10.73 1.05 8.59
C PHE A 35 -9.46 1.83 8.86
N TRP A 36 -8.78 1.51 9.96
CA TRP A 36 -7.52 2.13 10.34
C TRP A 36 -6.45 1.91 9.27
N LEU A 37 -6.29 0.68 8.77
CA LEU A 37 -5.39 0.35 7.67
C LEU A 37 -5.70 1.19 6.42
N ILE A 38 -6.97 1.24 5.99
CA ILE A 38 -7.39 2.00 4.81
C ILE A 38 -7.09 3.49 4.99
N ILE A 39 -7.34 4.04 6.17
CA ILE A 39 -7.10 5.47 6.43
C ILE A 39 -5.60 5.78 6.43
N ILE A 40 -4.75 4.91 6.97
CA ILE A 40 -3.28 5.08 6.93
C ILE A 40 -2.80 5.11 5.47
N VAL A 41 -3.25 4.17 4.64
CA VAL A 41 -2.87 4.10 3.23
C VAL A 41 -3.37 5.33 2.47
N ALA A 42 -4.64 5.69 2.64
CA ALA A 42 -5.22 6.88 1.99
C ALA A 42 -4.53 8.19 2.43
N ALA A 43 -4.14 8.29 3.69
CA ALA A 43 -3.37 9.44 4.20
C ALA A 43 -1.96 9.48 3.60
N CYS A 44 -1.32 8.31 3.41
CA CYS A 44 -0.03 8.20 2.74
C CYS A 44 -0.10 8.68 1.30
N ASP A 45 -1.06 8.19 0.53
CA ASP A 45 -1.22 8.54 -0.89
C ASP A 45 -1.59 10.01 -1.07
N SER A 46 -2.54 10.50 -0.27
CA SER A 46 -2.95 11.90 -0.31
C SER A 46 -1.79 12.84 0.07
N GLY A 47 -1.09 12.52 1.17
CA GLY A 47 0.08 13.27 1.61
C GLY A 47 1.19 13.28 0.57
N ALA A 48 1.48 12.11 -0.03
CA ALA A 48 2.47 11.98 -1.08
C ALA A 48 2.11 12.80 -2.32
N TYR A 49 0.84 12.79 -2.72
CA TYR A 49 0.36 13.59 -3.85
C TYR A 49 0.47 15.09 -3.61
N PHE A 50 -0.06 15.58 -2.49
CA PHE A 50 -0.06 17.03 -2.21
C PHE A 50 1.36 17.58 -2.01
N ILE A 51 2.18 16.90 -1.20
CA ILE A 51 3.56 17.35 -0.92
C ILE A 51 4.44 17.19 -2.15
N GLY A 52 4.27 16.08 -2.90
CA GLY A 52 4.98 15.86 -4.16
C GLY A 52 4.65 16.93 -5.21
N LYS A 53 3.38 17.36 -5.28
CA LYS A 53 2.95 18.43 -6.20
C LYS A 53 3.47 19.80 -5.81
N LEU A 54 3.54 20.10 -4.51
CA LEU A 54 3.97 21.42 -4.00
C LEU A 54 5.49 21.55 -3.94
N MET A 55 6.19 20.52 -3.53
CA MET A 55 7.61 20.59 -3.18
C MET A 55 8.47 19.56 -3.92
N GLY A 56 7.88 18.64 -4.69
CA GLY A 56 8.59 17.56 -5.35
C GLY A 56 9.57 18.06 -6.40
N LYS A 57 10.83 17.66 -6.27
CA LYS A 57 11.92 17.99 -7.20
C LYS A 57 12.70 16.77 -7.63
N THR A 58 12.81 15.78 -6.74
CA THR A 58 13.65 14.61 -6.91
C THR A 58 12.80 13.40 -7.32
N PRO A 59 12.98 12.82 -8.52
CA PRO A 59 12.28 11.59 -8.90
C PRO A 59 12.60 10.47 -7.91
N PHE A 60 11.59 9.75 -7.45
CA PHE A 60 11.76 8.69 -6.46
C PHE A 60 12.21 7.36 -7.08
N SER A 61 11.63 7.00 -8.23
CA SER A 61 11.92 5.71 -8.87
C SER A 61 11.80 5.81 -10.40
N PRO A 62 12.67 5.13 -11.16
CA PRO A 62 12.53 5.00 -12.61
C PRO A 62 11.24 4.31 -13.03
N ILE A 63 10.68 3.44 -12.18
CA ILE A 63 9.46 2.67 -12.44
C ILE A 63 8.23 3.57 -12.40
N SER A 64 8.24 4.57 -11.53
CA SER A 64 7.17 5.55 -11.35
C SER A 64 7.74 6.97 -11.33
N PRO A 65 8.05 7.57 -12.50
CA PRO A 65 8.75 8.85 -12.61
C PRO A 65 7.93 10.04 -12.05
N ASN A 66 6.63 9.89 -11.92
CA ASN A 66 5.75 10.91 -11.34
C ASN A 66 5.79 10.98 -9.80
N LYS A 67 6.37 9.95 -9.14
CA LYS A 67 6.56 9.97 -7.69
C LYS A 67 7.85 10.69 -7.35
N THR A 68 7.79 11.59 -6.36
CA THR A 68 8.94 12.34 -5.87
C THR A 68 9.34 11.87 -4.48
N LEU A 69 10.61 11.97 -4.16
CA LEU A 69 11.16 11.60 -2.85
C LEU A 69 10.51 12.44 -1.74
N GLU A 70 10.36 13.75 -1.97
CA GLU A 70 9.73 14.68 -1.04
C GLU A 70 8.25 14.30 -0.80
N GLY A 71 7.55 13.89 -1.88
CA GLY A 71 6.20 13.37 -1.77
C GLY A 71 6.11 12.11 -0.92
N VAL A 72 6.99 11.13 -1.16
CA VAL A 72 7.01 9.89 -0.37
C VAL A 72 7.27 10.18 1.10
N ILE A 73 8.27 11.00 1.42
CA ILE A 73 8.57 11.39 2.82
C ILE A 73 7.36 12.09 3.46
N GLY A 74 6.74 13.01 2.73
CA GLY A 74 5.55 13.72 3.19
C GLY A 74 4.36 12.79 3.43
N GLY A 75 4.14 11.83 2.53
CA GLY A 75 3.13 10.79 2.69
C GLY A 75 3.35 9.93 3.93
N LEU A 76 4.60 9.49 4.17
CA LEU A 76 4.96 8.72 5.36
C LEU A 76 4.69 9.51 6.65
N ILE A 77 5.02 10.79 6.68
CA ILE A 77 4.77 11.65 7.85
C ILE A 77 3.27 11.82 8.08
N CYS A 78 2.50 12.15 7.04
CA CYS A 78 1.05 12.31 7.14
C CYS A 78 0.36 11.04 7.62
N ALA A 79 0.70 9.90 7.04
CA ALA A 79 0.16 8.60 7.41
C ALA A 79 0.51 8.21 8.86
N SER A 80 1.75 8.43 9.27
CA SER A 80 2.20 8.15 10.64
C SER A 80 1.45 9.00 11.67
N VAL A 81 1.28 10.28 11.41
CA VAL A 81 0.58 11.21 12.32
C VAL A 81 -0.92 10.85 12.39
N ILE A 82 -1.59 10.78 11.25
CA ILE A 82 -3.04 10.51 11.19
C ILE A 82 -3.34 9.11 11.74
N GLY A 83 -2.55 8.12 11.34
CA GLY A 83 -2.71 6.75 11.80
C GLY A 83 -2.48 6.60 13.30
N THR A 84 -1.47 7.27 13.85
CA THR A 84 -1.23 7.26 15.30
C THR A 84 -2.40 7.89 16.06
N ILE A 85 -2.87 9.06 15.63
CA ILE A 85 -4.02 9.75 16.28
C ILE A 85 -5.25 8.85 16.31
N LEU A 86 -5.54 8.13 15.23
CA LEU A 86 -6.68 7.21 15.18
C LEU A 86 -6.41 5.92 15.97
N GLY A 87 -5.22 5.38 15.89
CA GLY A 87 -4.87 4.12 16.55
C GLY A 87 -4.93 4.20 18.07
N VAL A 88 -4.60 5.36 18.67
CA VAL A 88 -4.60 5.52 20.13
C VAL A 88 -5.97 5.41 20.79
N PHE A 89 -7.06 5.44 20.02
CA PHE A 89 -8.39 5.19 20.55
C PHE A 89 -8.61 3.72 20.96
N VAL A 90 -7.82 2.79 20.40
CA VAL A 90 -7.96 1.34 20.63
C VAL A 90 -6.68 0.71 21.14
N TYR A 91 -5.54 1.19 20.66
CA TYR A 91 -4.21 0.64 20.96
C TYR A 91 -3.35 1.64 21.74
N SER A 92 -2.23 1.17 22.30
CA SER A 92 -1.27 2.05 22.97
C SER A 92 -0.61 3.00 21.96
N PHE A 93 -0.14 4.15 22.43
CA PHE A 93 0.55 5.15 21.60
C PHE A 93 1.73 4.54 20.80
N TRP A 94 2.56 3.74 21.46
CA TRP A 94 3.73 3.13 20.82
C TRP A 94 3.35 2.14 19.72
N LEU A 95 2.37 1.30 20.00
CA LEU A 95 1.88 0.33 19.00
C LEU A 95 1.23 1.04 17.81
N SER A 96 0.40 2.04 18.08
CA SER A 96 -0.25 2.84 17.03
C SER A 96 0.77 3.56 16.14
N SER A 97 1.82 4.13 16.74
CA SER A 97 2.88 4.83 16.01
C SER A 97 3.71 3.88 15.15
N LEU A 98 4.13 2.74 15.71
CA LEU A 98 4.89 1.73 14.97
C LEU A 98 4.07 1.14 13.83
N CYS A 99 2.83 0.72 14.10
CA CYS A 99 1.93 0.19 13.07
C CYS A 99 1.72 1.20 11.95
N SER A 100 1.37 2.44 12.28
CA SER A 100 1.10 3.46 11.26
C SER A 100 2.32 3.73 10.38
N PHE A 101 3.50 3.79 10.98
CA PHE A 101 4.74 4.03 10.25
C PHE A 101 5.09 2.86 9.30
N PHE A 102 5.06 1.63 9.80
CA PHE A 102 5.38 0.46 8.97
C PHE A 102 4.31 0.18 7.91
N VAL A 103 3.03 0.33 8.25
CA VAL A 103 1.94 0.23 7.27
C VAL A 103 2.14 1.22 6.13
N ALA A 104 2.50 2.49 6.43
CA ALA A 104 2.77 3.49 5.41
C ALA A 104 3.97 3.13 4.51
N ILE A 105 5.07 2.62 5.09
CA ILE A 105 6.22 2.14 4.30
C ILE A 105 5.80 1.01 3.35
N PHE A 106 5.08 0.02 3.86
CA PHE A 106 4.68 -1.13 3.05
C PHE A 106 3.59 -0.78 2.04
N ALA A 107 2.76 0.25 2.28
CA ALA A 107 1.87 0.82 1.28
C ALA A 107 2.66 1.39 0.08
N VAL A 108 3.70 2.16 0.34
CA VAL A 108 4.59 2.68 -0.73
C VAL A 108 5.27 1.54 -1.49
N ILE A 109 5.73 0.50 -0.79
CA ILE A 109 6.35 -0.66 -1.42
C ILE A 109 5.33 -1.41 -2.29
N GLY A 110 4.10 -1.60 -1.81
CA GLY A 110 3.01 -2.27 -2.53
C GLY A 110 2.70 -1.60 -3.86
N ASP A 111 2.51 -0.30 -3.86
CA ASP A 111 2.26 0.49 -5.07
C ASP A 111 3.46 0.45 -6.05
N LEU A 112 4.70 0.46 -5.54
CA LEU A 112 5.88 0.30 -6.40
C LEU A 112 5.97 -1.11 -7.02
N LEU A 113 5.66 -2.15 -6.25
CA LEU A 113 5.66 -3.54 -6.73
C LEU A 113 4.61 -3.73 -7.83
N GLU A 114 3.40 -3.22 -7.63
CA GLU A 114 2.35 -3.30 -8.64
C GLU A 114 2.74 -2.51 -9.90
N SER A 115 3.28 -1.31 -9.73
CA SER A 115 3.82 -0.52 -10.84
C SER A 115 4.90 -1.27 -11.60
N TYR A 116 5.80 -1.97 -10.90
CA TYR A 116 6.84 -2.80 -11.52
C TYR A 116 6.24 -3.94 -12.36
N PHE A 117 5.31 -4.70 -11.81
CA PHE A 117 4.66 -5.80 -12.53
C PHE A 117 3.89 -5.31 -13.77
N LYS A 118 3.22 -4.17 -13.69
CA LYS A 118 2.55 -3.56 -14.84
C LYS A 118 3.55 -3.21 -15.94
N ARG A 119 4.70 -2.64 -15.61
CA ARG A 119 5.75 -2.34 -16.61
C ARG A 119 6.38 -3.59 -17.21
N GLU A 120 6.61 -4.63 -16.40
CA GLU A 120 7.12 -5.91 -16.91
C GLU A 120 6.11 -6.59 -17.86
N ALA A 121 4.81 -6.45 -17.58
CA ALA A 121 3.74 -6.93 -18.45
C ALA A 121 3.49 -6.05 -19.70
N GLY A 122 4.14 -4.89 -19.81
CA GLY A 122 3.94 -3.95 -20.93
C GLY A 122 2.60 -3.20 -20.89
N VAL A 123 1.94 -3.19 -19.73
CA VAL A 123 0.66 -2.52 -19.53
C VAL A 123 0.81 -1.33 -18.56
N LYS A 124 -0.18 -0.44 -18.57
CA LYS A 124 -0.24 0.69 -17.66
C LYS A 124 -1.21 0.44 -16.49
N ASP A 125 -2.33 -0.16 -16.78
CA ASP A 125 -3.41 -0.43 -15.83
C ASP A 125 -3.65 -1.95 -15.75
N SER A 126 -4.07 -2.45 -14.58
CA SER A 126 -4.26 -3.90 -14.35
C SER A 126 -5.55 -4.45 -14.99
N GLY A 127 -6.40 -3.59 -15.56
CA GLY A 127 -7.65 -3.94 -16.24
C GLY A 127 -8.56 -2.74 -16.41
N ASP A 128 -9.72 -2.95 -17.06
CA ASP A 128 -10.72 -1.93 -17.35
C ASP A 128 -12.06 -2.16 -16.63
N LEU A 129 -12.02 -2.86 -15.48
CA LEU A 129 -13.24 -3.21 -14.73
C LEU A 129 -13.97 -1.99 -14.18
N ILE A 130 -13.25 -0.92 -13.84
CA ILE A 130 -13.83 0.32 -13.34
C ILE A 130 -13.69 1.39 -14.43
N PRO A 131 -14.81 1.80 -15.08
CA PRO A 131 -14.76 2.79 -16.15
C PRO A 131 -14.05 4.08 -15.72
N GLY A 132 -13.00 4.47 -16.45
CA GLY A 132 -12.20 5.67 -16.19
C GLY A 132 -11.23 5.58 -15.00
N HIS A 133 -11.13 4.42 -14.30
CA HIS A 133 -10.33 4.27 -13.09
C HIS A 133 -9.40 3.04 -13.09
N GLY A 134 -9.34 2.26 -14.18
CA GLY A 134 -8.45 1.09 -14.28
C GLY A 134 -9.01 -0.16 -13.59
N GLY A 135 -8.12 -1.07 -13.19
CA GLY A 135 -8.48 -2.32 -12.52
C GLY A 135 -8.74 -2.18 -11.03
N VAL A 136 -9.42 -3.18 -10.45
CA VAL A 136 -9.61 -3.26 -8.99
C VAL A 136 -8.28 -3.40 -8.26
N LEU A 137 -7.32 -4.13 -8.83
CA LEU A 137 -6.01 -4.33 -8.22
C LEU A 137 -5.25 -3.00 -8.07
N ASP A 138 -5.37 -2.08 -9.06
CA ASP A 138 -4.78 -0.73 -9.02
C ASP A 138 -5.28 0.14 -7.84
N ARG A 139 -6.31 -0.30 -7.13
CA ARG A 139 -6.91 0.42 -6.01
C ARG A 139 -6.58 -0.16 -4.65
N ILE A 140 -6.20 -1.41 -4.61
CA ILE A 140 -5.95 -2.11 -3.36
C ILE A 140 -4.50 -2.60 -3.21
N ASP A 141 -3.65 -2.34 -4.20
CA ASP A 141 -2.25 -2.75 -4.25
C ASP A 141 -1.44 -2.36 -3.01
N ALA A 142 -1.54 -1.10 -2.60
CA ALA A 142 -0.90 -0.59 -1.40
C ALA A 142 -1.52 -1.22 -0.13
N VAL A 143 -2.85 -1.34 -0.09
CA VAL A 143 -3.59 -1.87 1.08
C VAL A 143 -3.25 -3.34 1.32
N ILE A 144 -3.21 -4.15 0.25
CA ILE A 144 -2.99 -5.59 0.38
C ILE A 144 -1.59 -5.93 0.87
N ILE A 145 -0.57 -5.19 0.47
CA ILE A 145 0.80 -5.40 0.98
C ILE A 145 0.94 -4.87 2.41
N ALA A 146 0.35 -3.73 2.71
CA ALA A 146 0.35 -3.15 4.05
C ALA A 146 -0.40 -4.02 5.09
N ALA A 147 -1.39 -4.82 4.66
CA ALA A 147 -2.12 -5.75 5.54
C ALA A 147 -1.20 -6.78 6.22
N PHE A 148 -0.14 -7.26 5.55
CA PHE A 148 0.81 -8.18 6.16
C PHE A 148 1.50 -7.59 7.39
N VAL A 149 1.80 -6.31 7.36
CA VAL A 149 2.40 -5.61 8.50
C VAL A 149 1.43 -5.58 9.67
N MET A 150 0.15 -5.32 9.38
CA MET A 150 -0.87 -5.27 10.42
C MET A 150 -1.07 -6.63 11.09
N VAL A 151 -1.11 -7.72 10.31
CA VAL A 151 -1.14 -9.09 10.84
C VAL A 151 0.09 -9.42 11.69
N ALA A 152 1.26 -8.86 11.35
CA ALA A 152 2.50 -9.17 12.07
C ALA A 152 2.67 -8.35 13.37
N LEU A 153 2.03 -7.19 13.48
CA LEU A 153 2.20 -6.26 14.60
C LEU A 153 1.03 -6.27 15.60
N LEU A 154 -0.16 -6.67 15.19
CA LEU A 154 -1.36 -6.76 16.01
C LEU A 154 -1.69 -8.19 16.40
#